data_ca321325d70f51f171600bd85262ff80
#
_entry.id   ca321325d70f51f171600bd85262ff80
#
_cell.length_a   1.000
_cell.length_b   1.000
_cell.length_c   1.000
_cell.angle_alpha   90.00
_cell.angle_beta   90.00
_cell.angle_gamma   90.00
#
_symmetry.space_group_name_H-M   'P 1'
#
loop_
_entity.id
_entity.type
_entity.pdbx_description
1 polymer ?
#
loop_
_entity_poly.entity_id
_entity_poly.type
_entity_poly.pdbx_seq_one_letter_code
_entity_poly.pdbx_strand_id
1 'polypeptide(L)'
;MGAFLGFVWIVLLIGFAVFCFIVANHQPIEYDQAISYSAEFEEYRTYHKVRGGTHRHIKFTNGDSKSLSAFYVYGEQTIKDDLDALPQGTTLHLKLHPDGEVLEIKAGDKEILNFDYAQRQLQKRAIFFLVLGILSTLAIIPCVIYVWKKIFKEKVFSRAVQFYK
;
A
#
# COMPACT_ATOMS: atom_id res chain seq x y z
N MET A 1 -23.22 -18.72 -18.39
CA MET A 1 -21.91 -18.04 -18.47
C MET A 1 -21.90 -16.64 -17.86
N GLY A 2 -22.84 -15.74 -18.14
CA GLY A 2 -22.79 -14.36 -17.62
C GLY A 2 -23.03 -14.16 -16.12
N ALA A 3 -23.86 -15.01 -15.44
CA ALA A 3 -24.07 -14.90 -14.01
C ALA A 3 -22.82 -15.32 -13.21
N PHE A 4 -22.13 -16.36 -13.67
CA PHE A 4 -20.86 -16.80 -13.09
C PHE A 4 -19.78 -15.70 -13.19
N LEU A 5 -19.66 -15.07 -14.35
CA LEU A 5 -18.70 -13.96 -14.55
C LEU A 5 -19.01 -12.78 -13.60
N GLY A 6 -20.31 -12.43 -13.46
CA GLY A 6 -20.72 -11.39 -12.51
C GLY A 6 -20.38 -11.72 -11.06
N PHE A 7 -20.53 -12.98 -10.65
CA PHE A 7 -20.15 -13.43 -9.31
C PHE A 7 -18.64 -13.32 -9.08
N VAL A 8 -17.82 -13.70 -10.05
CA VAL A 8 -16.35 -13.55 -9.99
C VAL A 8 -15.96 -12.09 -9.80
N TRP A 9 -16.60 -11.15 -10.54
CA TRP A 9 -16.34 -9.72 -10.37
C TRP A 9 -16.70 -9.20 -8.98
N ILE A 10 -17.82 -9.67 -8.40
CA ILE A 10 -18.21 -9.28 -7.04
C ILE A 10 -17.16 -9.73 -6.02
N VAL A 11 -16.67 -10.96 -6.12
CA VAL A 11 -15.63 -11.50 -5.21
C VAL A 11 -14.33 -10.70 -5.34
N LEU A 12 -13.91 -10.36 -6.57
CA LEU A 12 -12.72 -9.56 -6.81
C LEU A 12 -12.86 -8.14 -6.24
N LEU A 13 -14.02 -7.49 -6.42
CA LEU A 13 -14.27 -6.16 -5.87
C LEU A 13 -14.29 -6.16 -4.33
N ILE A 14 -14.88 -7.18 -3.71
CA ILE A 14 -14.86 -7.34 -2.25
C ILE A 14 -13.41 -7.50 -1.75
N GLY A 15 -12.63 -8.40 -2.37
CA GLY A 15 -11.22 -8.60 -2.01
C GLY A 15 -10.40 -7.33 -2.16
N PHE A 16 -10.62 -6.57 -3.24
CA PHE A 16 -9.95 -5.30 -3.46
C PHE A 16 -10.38 -4.22 -2.46
N ALA A 17 -11.67 -4.12 -2.13
CA ALA A 17 -12.17 -3.19 -1.12
C ALA A 17 -11.57 -3.48 0.26
N VAL A 18 -11.55 -4.75 0.68
CA VAL A 18 -10.94 -5.18 1.95
C VAL A 18 -9.45 -4.82 1.98
N PHE A 19 -8.71 -5.11 0.90
CA PHE A 19 -7.31 -4.71 0.78
C PHE A 19 -7.13 -3.19 0.93
N CYS A 20 -7.94 -2.39 0.25
CA CYS A 20 -7.89 -0.92 0.36
C CYS A 20 -8.14 -0.44 1.79
N PHE A 21 -9.11 -1.01 2.50
CA PHE A 21 -9.39 -0.64 3.90
C PHE A 21 -8.25 -1.06 4.85
N ILE A 22 -7.63 -2.22 4.63
CA ILE A 22 -6.44 -2.64 5.41
C ILE A 22 -5.31 -1.62 5.22
N VAL A 23 -5.01 -1.23 3.98
CA VAL A 23 -3.95 -0.25 3.70
C VAL A 23 -4.29 1.15 4.23
N ALA A 24 -5.57 1.54 4.17
CA ALA A 24 -6.04 2.82 4.71
C ALA A 24 -5.99 2.90 6.24
N ASN A 25 -5.97 1.77 6.93
CA ASN A 25 -5.92 1.72 8.40
C ASN A 25 -4.53 2.01 8.99
N HIS A 26 -3.50 2.21 8.16
CA HIS A 26 -2.19 2.69 8.60
C HIS A 26 -2.31 4.15 9.05
N GLN A 27 -2.42 4.34 10.35
CA GLN A 27 -2.58 5.67 10.94
C GLN A 27 -1.23 6.35 11.18
N PRO A 28 -1.15 7.69 11.02
CA PRO A 28 0.00 8.45 11.47
C PRO A 28 0.17 8.27 12.99
N ILE A 29 1.42 8.26 13.43
CA ILE A 29 1.79 8.11 14.85
C ILE A 29 2.43 9.39 15.37
N GLU A 30 2.46 9.58 16.68
CA GLU A 30 3.20 10.67 17.30
C GLU A 30 4.71 10.38 17.31
N TYR A 31 5.52 11.43 17.36
CA TYR A 31 6.98 11.33 17.26
C TYR A 31 7.61 10.47 18.37
N ASP A 32 7.05 10.52 19.57
CA ASP A 32 7.47 9.74 20.74
C ASP A 32 7.09 8.26 20.66
N GLN A 33 6.08 7.92 19.86
CA GLN A 33 5.67 6.53 19.58
C GLN A 33 6.57 5.86 18.54
N ALA A 34 7.37 6.64 17.79
CA ALA A 34 8.27 6.10 16.79
C ALA A 34 9.47 5.41 17.42
N ILE A 35 9.80 4.22 16.90
CA ILE A 35 10.93 3.42 17.38
C ILE A 35 12.22 4.04 16.85
N SER A 36 13.14 4.39 17.76
CA SER A 36 14.46 4.88 17.40
C SER A 36 15.38 3.70 17.01
N TYR A 37 16.06 3.84 15.87
CA TYR A 37 17.04 2.88 15.39
C TYR A 37 18.29 3.62 14.92
N SER A 38 19.47 3.11 15.23
CA SER A 38 20.73 3.70 14.81
C SER A 38 21.68 2.62 14.34
N ALA A 39 22.26 2.78 13.15
CA ALA A 39 23.22 1.84 12.58
C ALA A 39 24.09 2.52 11.51
N GLU A 40 25.22 1.91 11.21
CA GLU A 40 26.14 2.38 10.17
C GLU A 40 25.63 2.01 8.80
N PHE A 41 25.56 2.98 7.91
CA PHE A 41 25.12 2.85 6.53
C PHE A 41 26.11 2.03 5.70
N GLU A 42 25.63 1.00 5.01
CA GLU A 42 26.40 0.23 4.04
C GLU A 42 26.10 0.71 2.60
N GLU A 43 24.83 0.65 2.22
CA GLU A 43 24.39 1.04 0.87
C GLU A 43 22.87 1.26 0.79
N TYR A 44 22.45 2.01 -0.22
CA TYR A 44 21.06 2.08 -0.65
C TYR A 44 20.87 1.22 -1.90
N ARG A 45 19.91 0.30 -1.87
CA ARG A 45 19.62 -0.58 -2.99
C ARG A 45 18.18 -0.50 -3.46
N THR A 46 18.03 -0.49 -4.78
CA THR A 46 16.74 -0.64 -5.44
C THR A 46 16.69 -1.98 -6.16
N TYR A 47 15.72 -2.81 -5.82
CA TYR A 47 15.49 -4.10 -6.44
C TYR A 47 14.22 -4.05 -7.30
N HIS A 48 14.34 -4.48 -8.55
CA HIS A 48 13.19 -4.73 -9.41
C HIS A 48 12.83 -6.21 -9.38
N LYS A 49 11.72 -6.56 -8.72
CA LYS A 49 11.19 -7.93 -8.78
C LYS A 49 10.32 -8.09 -10.01
N VAL A 50 10.51 -9.18 -10.78
CA VAL A 50 9.78 -9.50 -12.02
C VAL A 50 8.25 -9.54 -11.84
N ARG A 51 7.74 -9.74 -10.62
CA ARG A 51 6.31 -9.78 -10.27
C ARG A 51 5.92 -8.94 -9.06
N GLY A 52 6.78 -8.09 -8.52
CA GLY A 52 6.54 -7.44 -7.22
C GLY A 52 6.83 -5.95 -7.13
N GLY A 53 7.05 -5.27 -8.26
CA GLY A 53 7.39 -3.84 -8.27
C GLY A 53 8.81 -3.55 -7.79
N THR A 54 9.08 -2.27 -7.54
CA THR A 54 10.38 -1.79 -7.12
C THR A 54 10.45 -1.72 -5.60
N HIS A 55 11.32 -2.49 -5.00
CA HIS A 55 11.62 -2.45 -3.58
C HIS A 55 12.89 -1.64 -3.33
N ARG A 56 12.89 -0.83 -2.28
CA ARG A 56 14.00 0.05 -1.90
C ARG A 56 14.36 -0.25 -0.46
N HIS A 57 15.65 -0.49 -0.23
CA HIS A 57 16.17 -0.84 1.08
C HIS A 57 17.41 -0.03 1.40
N ILE A 58 17.50 0.41 2.64
CA ILE A 58 18.73 0.89 3.25
C ILE A 58 19.36 -0.31 3.94
N LYS A 59 20.58 -0.66 3.58
CA LYS A 59 21.34 -1.75 4.16
C LYS A 59 22.36 -1.19 5.13
N PHE A 60 22.59 -1.90 6.22
CA PHE A 60 23.49 -1.52 7.29
C PHE A 60 24.62 -2.54 7.46
N THR A 61 25.77 -2.09 7.96
CA THR A 61 26.98 -2.90 8.16
C THR A 61 26.76 -4.10 9.11
N ASN A 62 25.79 -4.02 10.01
CA ASN A 62 25.40 -5.12 10.90
C ASN A 62 24.58 -6.22 10.23
N GLY A 63 24.33 -6.12 8.91
CA GLY A 63 23.52 -7.06 8.13
C GLY A 63 22.02 -6.77 8.12
N ASP A 64 21.55 -5.82 8.92
CA ASP A 64 20.15 -5.38 8.90
C ASP A 64 19.81 -4.62 7.61
N SER A 65 18.51 -4.59 7.28
CA SER A 65 17.98 -3.74 6.22
C SER A 65 16.63 -3.16 6.61
N LYS A 66 16.37 -1.92 6.20
CA LYS A 66 15.08 -1.25 6.40
C LYS A 66 14.48 -0.87 5.06
N SER A 67 13.18 -1.17 4.91
CA SER A 67 12.45 -0.86 3.69
C SER A 67 12.06 0.61 3.66
N LEU A 68 12.26 1.25 2.50
CA LEU A 68 11.86 2.64 2.27
C LEU A 68 10.63 2.67 1.35
N SER A 69 9.60 3.36 1.78
CA SER A 69 8.37 3.48 1.01
C SER A 69 8.58 4.17 -0.34
N ALA A 70 7.94 3.64 -1.38
CA ALA A 70 7.95 4.28 -2.71
C ALA A 70 7.36 5.71 -2.67
N PHE A 71 6.42 5.95 -1.76
CA PHE A 71 5.77 7.26 -1.61
C PHE A 71 6.72 8.38 -1.18
N TYR A 72 7.83 8.05 -0.49
CA TYR A 72 8.84 9.04 -0.13
C TYR A 72 9.77 9.36 -1.28
N VAL A 73 10.14 8.35 -2.07
CA VAL A 73 11.18 8.47 -3.11
C VAL A 73 10.70 9.25 -4.33
N TYR A 74 9.40 9.22 -4.63
CA TYR A 74 8.81 10.00 -5.73
C TYR A 74 8.24 11.35 -5.27
N GLY A 75 8.49 11.73 -4.01
CA GLY A 75 8.08 13.02 -3.48
C GLY A 75 9.03 14.16 -3.90
N GLU A 76 8.80 15.32 -3.31
CA GLU A 76 9.57 16.55 -3.57
C GLU A 76 11.00 16.50 -3.03
N GLN A 77 11.36 15.48 -2.22
CA GLN A 77 12.68 15.34 -1.61
C GLN A 77 13.59 14.43 -2.43
N THR A 78 14.85 14.82 -2.50
CA THR A 78 15.93 14.10 -3.20
C THR A 78 16.52 12.96 -2.35
N ILE A 79 15.67 12.23 -1.63
CA ILE A 79 16.07 11.18 -0.66
C ILE A 79 17.03 10.16 -1.28
N LYS A 80 16.75 9.77 -2.53
CA LYS A 80 17.61 8.83 -3.24
C LYS A 80 19.01 9.38 -3.44
N ASP A 81 19.10 10.60 -3.96
CA ASP A 81 20.38 11.22 -4.29
C ASP A 81 21.18 11.52 -3.02
N ASP A 82 20.49 11.88 -1.94
CA ASP A 82 21.11 12.09 -0.63
C ASP A 82 21.63 10.78 -0.02
N LEU A 83 20.92 9.65 -0.16
CA LEU A 83 21.39 8.34 0.30
C LEU A 83 22.53 7.81 -0.57
N ASP A 84 22.45 7.98 -1.89
CA ASP A 84 23.50 7.54 -2.83
C ASP A 84 24.82 8.35 -2.64
N ALA A 85 24.73 9.57 -2.13
CA ALA A 85 25.86 10.42 -1.83
C ALA A 85 26.53 10.16 -0.46
N LEU A 86 25.92 9.32 0.40
CA LEU A 86 26.46 9.03 1.72
C LEU A 86 27.67 8.10 1.65
N PRO A 87 28.76 8.42 2.38
CA PRO A 87 29.86 7.49 2.57
C PRO A 87 29.42 6.26 3.36
N GLN A 88 29.97 5.08 2.99
CA GLN A 88 29.81 3.88 3.83
C GLN A 88 30.38 4.11 5.23
N GLY A 89 29.74 3.50 6.25
CA GLY A 89 30.11 3.70 7.66
C GLY A 89 29.50 4.96 8.28
N THR A 90 28.77 5.79 7.51
CA THR A 90 28.04 6.92 8.10
C THR A 90 26.96 6.41 9.07
N THR A 91 26.97 6.90 10.31
CA THR A 91 25.92 6.56 11.26
C THR A 91 24.62 7.24 10.87
N LEU A 92 23.57 6.43 10.63
CA LEU A 92 22.22 6.89 10.41
C LEU A 92 21.38 6.74 11.68
N HIS A 93 20.62 7.78 12.00
CA HIS A 93 19.59 7.78 13.02
C HIS A 93 18.23 7.74 12.32
N LEU A 94 17.44 6.72 12.62
CA LEU A 94 16.14 6.49 12.01
C LEU A 94 15.04 6.56 13.05
N LYS A 95 13.87 7.05 12.62
CA LYS A 95 12.60 6.81 13.31
C LYS A 95 11.78 5.85 12.47
N LEU A 96 11.29 4.80 13.11
CA LEU A 96 10.51 3.75 12.46
C LEU A 96 9.10 3.74 13.02
N HIS A 97 8.13 3.55 12.13
CA HIS A 97 6.79 3.17 12.53
C HIS A 97 6.80 1.77 13.18
N PRO A 98 5.90 1.43 14.11
CA PRO A 98 5.85 0.10 14.73
C PRO A 98 5.76 -1.08 13.75
N ASP A 99 5.25 -0.86 12.54
CA ASP A 99 5.22 -1.86 11.45
C ASP A 99 6.52 -1.96 10.65
N GLY A 100 7.56 -1.18 11.03
CA GLY A 100 8.87 -1.18 10.42
C GLY A 100 9.09 -0.21 9.26
N GLU A 101 8.10 0.63 8.91
CA GLU A 101 8.26 1.66 7.88
C GLU A 101 9.13 2.81 8.39
N VAL A 102 10.08 3.27 7.56
CA VAL A 102 10.98 4.38 7.93
C VAL A 102 10.24 5.70 7.85
N LEU A 103 10.27 6.50 8.92
CA LEU A 103 9.60 7.80 9.03
C LEU A 103 10.57 8.99 9.05
N GLU A 104 11.79 8.79 9.52
CA GLU A 104 12.84 9.82 9.56
C GLU A 104 14.18 9.19 9.28
N ILE A 105 15.07 9.93 8.59
CA ILE A 105 16.46 9.56 8.37
C ILE A 105 17.33 10.79 8.62
N LYS A 106 18.28 10.67 9.56
CA LYS A 106 19.28 11.68 9.83
C LYS A 106 20.69 11.10 9.73
N ALA A 107 21.61 11.85 9.13
CA ALA A 107 23.03 11.56 9.05
C ALA A 107 23.79 12.74 9.69
N GLY A 108 24.15 12.62 10.97
CA GLY A 108 24.65 13.76 11.74
C GLY A 108 23.61 14.88 11.79
N ASP A 109 23.99 16.09 11.38
CA ASP A 109 23.09 17.25 11.32
C ASP A 109 22.23 17.31 10.04
N LYS A 110 22.47 16.43 9.08
CA LYS A 110 21.72 16.40 7.82
C LYS A 110 20.46 15.55 7.97
N GLU A 111 19.30 16.18 7.78
CA GLU A 111 18.03 15.49 7.68
C GLU A 111 17.77 15.08 6.22
N ILE A 112 17.75 13.76 5.95
CA ILE A 112 17.54 13.17 4.62
C ILE A 112 16.05 12.92 4.38
N LEU A 113 15.34 12.40 5.39
CA LEU A 113 13.90 12.23 5.38
C LEU A 113 13.33 12.88 6.63
N ASN A 114 12.45 13.84 6.43
CA ASN A 114 11.78 14.54 7.52
C ASN A 114 10.56 13.74 8.02
N PHE A 115 10.39 13.65 9.33
CA PHE A 115 9.31 12.91 9.97
C PHE A 115 7.92 13.41 9.55
N ASP A 116 7.69 14.72 9.59
CA ASP A 116 6.39 15.32 9.24
C ASP A 116 6.07 15.12 7.75
N TYR A 117 7.10 15.16 6.90
CA TYR A 117 6.92 14.85 5.47
C TYR A 117 6.48 13.41 5.28
N ALA A 118 7.15 12.44 5.92
CA ALA A 118 6.79 11.03 5.85
C ALA A 118 5.36 10.79 6.35
N GLN A 119 4.99 11.37 7.48
CA GLN A 119 3.63 11.30 8.04
C GLN A 119 2.57 11.83 7.07
N ARG A 120 2.82 13.00 6.44
CA ARG A 120 1.91 13.53 5.42
C ARG A 120 1.74 12.61 4.20
N GLN A 121 2.82 11.94 3.78
CA GLN A 121 2.74 10.99 2.66
C GLN A 121 1.96 9.72 3.06
N LEU A 122 2.13 9.22 4.28
CA LEU A 122 1.34 8.11 4.82
C LEU A 122 -0.14 8.47 4.87
N GLN A 123 -0.47 9.66 5.37
CA GLN A 123 -1.84 10.14 5.43
C GLN A 123 -2.46 10.28 4.03
N LYS A 124 -1.73 10.83 3.05
CA LYS A 124 -2.20 10.91 1.65
C LYS A 124 -2.46 9.51 1.09
N ARG A 125 -1.57 8.54 1.36
CA ARG A 125 -1.74 7.13 0.98
C ARG A 125 -3.01 6.54 1.60
N ALA A 126 -3.20 6.74 2.90
CA ALA A 126 -4.37 6.23 3.61
C ALA A 126 -5.67 6.79 3.04
N ILE A 127 -5.75 8.09 2.80
CA ILE A 127 -6.92 8.76 2.19
C ILE A 127 -7.17 8.20 0.78
N PHE A 128 -6.13 8.05 -0.05
CA PHE A 128 -6.26 7.52 -1.40
C PHE A 128 -6.86 6.10 -1.41
N PHE A 129 -6.35 5.20 -0.57
CA PHE A 129 -6.88 3.84 -0.47
C PHE A 129 -8.27 3.80 0.17
N LEU A 130 -8.58 4.68 1.12
CA LEU A 130 -9.92 4.82 1.68
C LEU A 130 -10.94 5.18 0.58
N VAL A 131 -10.63 6.17 -0.25
CA VAL A 131 -11.49 6.56 -1.38
C VAL A 131 -11.67 5.41 -2.37
N LEU A 132 -10.60 4.72 -2.74
CA LEU A 132 -10.67 3.54 -3.61
C LEU A 132 -11.53 2.41 -3.00
N GLY A 133 -11.40 2.15 -1.70
CA GLY A 133 -12.21 1.17 -0.98
C GLY A 133 -13.70 1.51 -1.03
N ILE A 134 -14.05 2.78 -0.80
CA ILE A 134 -15.44 3.27 -0.89
C ILE A 134 -15.98 3.12 -2.32
N LEU A 135 -15.22 3.55 -3.34
CA LEU A 135 -15.63 3.42 -4.74
C LEU A 135 -15.83 1.96 -5.15
N SER A 136 -14.94 1.06 -4.71
CA SER A 136 -15.06 -0.38 -4.97
C SER A 136 -16.32 -0.96 -4.31
N THR A 137 -16.62 -0.55 -3.08
CA THR A 137 -17.84 -0.97 -2.37
C THR A 137 -19.10 -0.49 -3.09
N LEU A 138 -19.11 0.76 -3.57
CA LEU A 138 -20.23 1.29 -4.35
C LEU A 138 -20.40 0.55 -5.69
N ALA A 139 -19.31 0.11 -6.34
CA ALA A 139 -19.35 -0.65 -7.58
C ALA A 139 -19.93 -2.07 -7.40
N ILE A 140 -19.91 -2.63 -6.19
CA ILE A 140 -20.52 -3.95 -5.91
C ILE A 140 -22.05 -3.88 -6.10
N ILE A 141 -22.69 -2.79 -5.72
CA ILE A 141 -24.16 -2.64 -5.77
C ILE A 141 -24.73 -2.94 -7.17
N PRO A 142 -24.32 -2.25 -8.25
CA PRO A 142 -24.82 -2.53 -9.59
C PRO A 142 -24.46 -3.95 -10.08
N CYS A 143 -23.31 -4.49 -9.67
CA CYS A 143 -22.95 -5.86 -10.01
C CYS A 143 -23.89 -6.88 -9.37
N VAL A 144 -24.24 -6.70 -8.10
CA VAL A 144 -25.21 -7.56 -7.40
C VAL A 144 -26.59 -7.47 -8.05
N ILE A 145 -27.06 -6.25 -8.35
CA ILE A 145 -28.36 -6.04 -9.03
C ILE A 145 -28.37 -6.73 -10.41
N TYR A 146 -27.27 -6.63 -11.17
CA TYR A 146 -27.15 -7.28 -12.48
C TYR A 146 -27.23 -8.81 -12.37
N VAL A 147 -26.47 -9.41 -11.45
CA VAL A 147 -26.45 -10.86 -11.22
C VAL A 147 -27.83 -11.34 -10.77
N TRP A 148 -28.45 -10.63 -9.81
CA TRP A 148 -29.79 -10.92 -9.34
C TRP A 148 -30.84 -10.93 -10.45
N LYS A 149 -30.90 -9.85 -11.24
CA LYS A 149 -31.84 -9.75 -12.37
C LYS A 149 -31.67 -10.88 -13.37
N LYS A 150 -30.41 -11.30 -13.62
CA LYS A 150 -30.12 -12.37 -14.57
C LYS A 150 -30.57 -13.73 -14.04
N ILE A 151 -30.29 -14.05 -12.79
CA ILE A 151 -30.73 -15.30 -12.15
C ILE A 151 -32.26 -15.37 -12.11
N PHE A 152 -32.92 -14.26 -11.81
CA PHE A 152 -34.39 -14.23 -11.76
C PHE A 152 -35.02 -14.45 -13.14
N LYS A 153 -34.50 -13.82 -14.20
CA LYS A 153 -34.97 -14.05 -15.58
C LYS A 153 -34.79 -15.51 -16.00
N GLU A 154 -33.66 -16.13 -15.69
CA GLU A 154 -33.41 -17.55 -16.02
C GLU A 154 -34.37 -18.48 -15.28
N LYS A 155 -34.67 -18.22 -14.00
CA LYS A 155 -35.65 -19.01 -13.22
C LYS A 155 -37.09 -18.87 -13.71
N VAL A 156 -37.53 -17.65 -14.07
CA VAL A 156 -38.87 -17.40 -14.60
C VAL A 156 -39.04 -18.08 -15.95
N PHE A 157 -38.04 -17.99 -16.84
CA PHE A 157 -38.06 -18.63 -18.14
C PHE A 157 -38.09 -20.16 -18.05
N SER A 158 -37.31 -20.77 -17.16
CA SER A 158 -37.28 -22.21 -16.97
C SER A 158 -38.63 -22.76 -16.42
N ARG A 159 -39.30 -22.01 -15.54
CA ARG A 159 -40.65 -22.37 -15.06
C ARG A 159 -41.70 -22.26 -16.15
N ALA A 160 -41.66 -21.20 -16.96
CA ALA A 160 -42.59 -21.05 -18.08
C ALA A 160 -42.51 -22.20 -19.09
N VAL A 161 -41.30 -22.67 -19.40
CA VAL A 161 -41.10 -23.82 -20.33
C VAL A 161 -41.61 -25.15 -19.75
N GLN A 162 -41.64 -25.33 -18.41
CA GLN A 162 -42.18 -26.52 -17.75
C GLN A 162 -43.73 -26.57 -17.75
N PHE A 163 -44.39 -25.42 -17.85
CA PHE A 163 -45.86 -25.36 -17.94
C PHE A 163 -46.42 -25.65 -19.33
N TYR A 164 -45.56 -25.63 -20.36
CA TYR A 164 -45.97 -25.90 -21.76
C TYR A 164 -45.55 -27.30 -22.26
N LYS A 165 -45.07 -28.16 -21.41
CA LYS A 165 -44.86 -29.60 -21.66
C LYS A 165 -45.90 -30.42 -20.89
#